data_c44e72e8b4d5e809782b2e8e3144db77
#
_entry.id   c44e72e8b4d5e809782b2e8e3144db77
#
_cell.length_a   1.000
_cell.length_b   1.000
_cell.length_c   1.000
_cell.angle_alpha   90.00
_cell.angle_beta   90.00
_cell.angle_gamma   90.00
#
_symmetry.space_group_name_H-M   'P 1'
#
loop_
_entity.id
_entity.type
_entity.pdbx_description
1 polymer ?
#
loop_
_entity_poly.entity_id
_entity_poly.type
_entity_poly.pdbx_seq_one_letter_code
_entity_poly.pdbx_strand_id
1 'polypeptide(L)'
;MKSSIRQFLLALFAAGLALAGVAEDRQAARKLMQDGNFKEALEAYRPLTARGRNDEPTLVGEDLKFATQCLQRLSQLKEFDTLVENAVTANRGNWHLLATAAQLYWGGSHYGFIVGGKFERGQHRGQGQYANCVARDRVRALQLMREAQRLVDADPDRDAVGHFYLQYASMYLHNGNQSWRMQTLTNLDELPEPEAGYYRDGGARNGAPVDAAGKPVFYRLPESLAAAANDGERWRWLLAQAEKTAPEQAGRARLQFANFLHGQFGVQTMARYRWLFTARDDDGPRTYDLHTLTVDETICQLATGIRRLRLPDEFSYLRVFEQLADSANSSVRHSAMVTLAHIFENRRQYDMAVTWWERYKAIDKPFAEGQIQQIVGNWGQFENMQSQPAGAPATVDFRFRNGAAVEFTAHRVDMDKVFADIRTYVESRPDRLDWSRVNIRQLGHRLVYENQTKYLGRQVAQWSLELEP
;
A
#
# COMPACT_ATOMS: atom_id res chain seq x y z
N MET A 1 -5.43 61.31 8.67
CA MET A 1 -5.93 60.32 7.74
C MET A 1 -5.15 60.13 6.45
N LYS A 2 -4.79 61.18 5.69
CA LYS A 2 -4.05 61.05 4.40
C LYS A 2 -2.63 60.47 4.54
N SER A 3 -1.91 60.71 5.67
CA SER A 3 -0.57 60.17 5.92
C SER A 3 -0.58 58.67 6.20
N SER A 4 -1.52 58.19 6.96
CA SER A 4 -1.64 56.74 7.31
C SER A 4 -1.99 55.87 6.11
N ILE A 5 -2.83 56.35 5.19
CA ILE A 5 -3.18 55.65 3.95
C ILE A 5 -1.98 55.55 3.02
N ARG A 6 -1.18 56.59 2.95
CA ARG A 6 0.05 56.60 2.13
C ARG A 6 1.13 55.67 2.66
N GLN A 7 1.27 55.58 3.98
CA GLN A 7 2.18 54.61 4.62
C GLN A 7 1.70 53.20 4.45
N PHE A 8 0.37 52.93 4.52
CA PHE A 8 -0.20 51.63 4.30
C PHE A 8 -0.06 51.17 2.83
N LEU A 9 -0.27 52.07 1.86
CA LEU A 9 -0.08 51.76 0.44
C LEU A 9 1.42 51.56 0.09
N LEU A 10 2.34 52.27 0.70
CA LEU A 10 3.79 52.07 0.54
C LEU A 10 4.23 50.73 1.14
N ALA A 11 3.67 50.33 2.28
CA ALA A 11 3.97 49.05 2.89
C ALA A 11 3.42 47.88 2.04
N LEU A 12 2.23 48.03 1.46
CA LEU A 12 1.64 47.03 0.54
C LEU A 12 2.44 46.93 -0.77
N PHE A 13 2.91 48.02 -1.30
CA PHE A 13 3.74 48.06 -2.52
C PHE A 13 5.14 47.45 -2.28
N ALA A 14 5.77 47.74 -1.14
CA ALA A 14 7.03 47.14 -0.75
C ALA A 14 6.92 45.66 -0.47
N ALA A 15 5.82 45.21 0.16
CA ALA A 15 5.51 43.81 0.35
C ALA A 15 5.27 43.08 -0.98
N GLY A 16 4.57 43.70 -1.93
CA GLY A 16 4.33 43.14 -3.27
C GLY A 16 5.63 42.98 -4.07
N LEU A 17 6.54 43.94 -4.00
CA LEU A 17 7.88 43.87 -4.64
C LEU A 17 8.77 42.81 -3.99
N ALA A 18 8.70 42.64 -2.65
CA ALA A 18 9.45 41.60 -1.95
C ALA A 18 8.94 40.19 -2.32
N LEU A 19 7.64 39.99 -2.47
CA LEU A 19 7.03 38.74 -2.89
C LEU A 19 7.34 38.40 -4.35
N ALA A 20 7.37 39.37 -5.25
CA ALA A 20 7.76 39.18 -6.64
C ALA A 20 9.21 38.68 -6.76
N GLY A 21 10.15 39.25 -6.00
CA GLY A 21 11.54 38.77 -5.96
C GLY A 21 11.68 37.36 -5.42
N VAL A 22 10.84 36.95 -4.45
CA VAL A 22 10.83 35.57 -3.92
C VAL A 22 10.36 34.55 -4.96
N ALA A 23 9.35 34.91 -5.75
CA ALA A 23 8.86 34.01 -6.82
C ALA A 23 9.92 33.80 -7.91
N GLU A 24 10.66 34.88 -8.26
CA GLU A 24 11.79 34.82 -9.19
C GLU A 24 12.94 33.97 -8.65
N ASP A 25 13.32 34.14 -7.37
CA ASP A 25 14.33 33.33 -6.69
C ASP A 25 13.95 31.81 -6.72
N ARG A 26 12.68 31.46 -6.44
CA ARG A 26 12.20 30.09 -6.52
C ARG A 26 12.27 29.52 -7.93
N GLN A 27 11.87 30.31 -8.92
CA GLN A 27 11.94 29.89 -10.31
C GLN A 27 13.39 29.64 -10.74
N ALA A 28 14.33 30.53 -10.35
CA ALA A 28 15.75 30.34 -10.60
C ALA A 28 16.29 29.06 -9.92
N ALA A 29 15.96 28.84 -8.65
CA ALA A 29 16.36 27.64 -7.91
C ALA A 29 15.82 26.35 -8.56
N ARG A 30 14.53 26.34 -8.98
CA ARG A 30 13.92 25.22 -9.70
C ARG A 30 14.61 24.94 -11.03
N LYS A 31 14.95 25.99 -11.77
CA LYS A 31 15.68 25.85 -13.04
C LYS A 31 17.06 25.24 -12.82
N LEU A 32 17.84 25.75 -11.86
CA LEU A 32 19.14 25.17 -11.51
C LEU A 32 19.04 23.67 -11.17
N MET A 33 18.00 23.28 -10.43
CA MET A 33 17.76 21.87 -10.09
C MET A 33 17.42 21.04 -11.32
N GLN A 34 16.58 21.56 -12.24
CA GLN A 34 16.22 20.89 -13.51
C GLN A 34 17.42 20.72 -14.43
N ASP A 35 18.30 21.73 -14.46
CA ASP A 35 19.53 21.71 -15.25
C ASP A 35 20.63 20.82 -14.63
N GLY A 36 20.37 20.19 -13.45
CA GLY A 36 21.31 19.32 -12.76
C GLY A 36 22.35 20.03 -11.91
N ASN A 37 22.28 21.36 -11.76
CA ASN A 37 23.19 22.20 -10.98
C ASN A 37 22.78 22.17 -9.48
N PHE A 38 22.84 20.96 -8.87
CA PHE A 38 22.29 20.71 -7.52
C PHE A 38 22.97 21.51 -6.42
N LYS A 39 24.26 21.86 -6.56
CA LYS A 39 24.98 22.66 -5.58
C LYS A 39 24.46 24.10 -5.56
N GLU A 40 24.38 24.72 -6.71
CA GLU A 40 23.87 26.08 -6.89
C GLU A 40 22.39 26.17 -6.53
N ALA A 41 21.59 25.12 -6.89
CA ALA A 41 20.21 25.01 -6.49
C ALA A 41 20.06 24.95 -4.96
N LEU A 42 20.88 24.15 -4.26
CA LEU A 42 20.87 24.06 -2.80
C LEU A 42 21.15 25.43 -2.15
N GLU A 43 22.18 26.12 -2.62
CA GLU A 43 22.51 27.48 -2.10
C GLU A 43 21.39 28.50 -2.35
N ALA A 44 20.66 28.36 -3.47
CA ALA A 44 19.50 29.20 -3.75
C ALA A 44 18.27 28.82 -2.87
N TYR A 45 18.08 27.55 -2.53
CA TYR A 45 16.96 27.13 -1.66
C TYR A 45 17.19 27.46 -0.17
N ARG A 46 18.44 27.48 0.33
CA ARG A 46 18.72 27.74 1.76
C ARG A 46 18.05 29.01 2.29
N PRO A 47 18.18 30.19 1.66
CA PRO A 47 17.50 31.40 2.14
C PRO A 47 15.98 31.33 2.01
N LEU A 48 15.43 30.57 1.03
CA LEU A 48 14.00 30.40 0.86
C LEU A 48 13.38 29.59 2.02
N THR A 49 14.08 28.59 2.54
CA THR A 49 13.63 27.80 3.68
C THR A 49 13.68 28.54 5.02
N ALA A 50 14.40 29.66 5.11
CA ALA A 50 14.61 30.43 6.34
C ALA A 50 13.78 31.71 6.43
N ARG A 51 12.89 32.01 5.48
CA ARG A 51 12.21 33.35 5.39
C ARG A 51 11.10 33.58 6.44
N GLY A 52 10.61 32.57 7.09
CA GLY A 52 9.62 32.75 8.15
C GLY A 52 8.25 33.25 7.64
N ARG A 53 7.58 34.09 8.44
CA ARG A 53 6.19 34.55 8.20
C ARG A 53 5.97 35.44 6.96
N ASN A 54 7.02 35.84 6.28
CA ASN A 54 6.97 36.81 5.15
C ASN A 54 6.84 36.07 3.80
N ASP A 55 6.49 34.81 3.80
CA ASP A 55 6.38 34.01 2.59
C ASP A 55 5.07 33.23 2.56
N GLU A 56 4.73 32.69 1.39
CA GLU A 56 3.57 31.82 1.25
C GLU A 56 3.78 30.48 2.01
N PRO A 57 2.92 30.16 2.98
CA PRO A 57 3.17 29.06 3.93
C PRO A 57 3.40 27.71 3.27
N THR A 58 2.69 27.42 2.18
CA THR A 58 2.76 26.13 1.46
C THR A 58 4.07 25.98 0.69
N LEU A 59 4.56 27.05 0.06
CA LEU A 59 5.74 27.01 -0.81
C LEU A 59 7.05 26.81 -0.03
N VAL A 60 7.14 27.30 1.20
CA VAL A 60 8.33 27.10 2.05
C VAL A 60 8.59 25.61 2.31
N GLY A 61 7.52 24.82 2.47
CA GLY A 61 7.62 23.37 2.60
C GLY A 61 8.15 22.69 1.32
N GLU A 62 7.72 23.16 0.14
CA GLU A 62 8.24 22.66 -1.14
C GLU A 62 9.73 23.03 -1.31
N ASP A 63 10.12 24.26 -0.99
CA ASP A 63 11.52 24.70 -1.03
C ASP A 63 12.40 23.80 -0.15
N LEU A 64 11.92 23.42 1.05
CA LEU A 64 12.62 22.50 1.94
C LEU A 64 12.74 21.08 1.32
N LYS A 65 11.70 20.57 0.68
CA LYS A 65 11.77 19.28 -0.05
C LYS A 65 12.84 19.33 -1.14
N PHE A 66 12.87 20.37 -1.96
CA PHE A 66 13.86 20.50 -3.02
C PHE A 66 15.27 20.66 -2.48
N ALA A 67 15.48 21.45 -1.42
CA ALA A 67 16.77 21.56 -0.76
C ALA A 67 17.29 20.20 -0.24
N THR A 68 16.43 19.40 0.38
CA THR A 68 16.81 18.06 0.86
C THR A 68 17.08 17.09 -0.29
N GLN A 69 16.36 17.19 -1.42
CA GLN A 69 16.66 16.42 -2.63
C GLN A 69 18.03 16.79 -3.20
N CYS A 70 18.41 18.09 -3.21
CA CYS A 70 19.75 18.51 -3.62
C CYS A 70 20.82 17.89 -2.71
N LEU A 71 20.64 17.87 -1.38
CA LEU A 71 21.56 17.19 -0.45
C LEU A 71 21.72 15.70 -0.80
N GLN A 72 20.63 15.03 -1.14
CA GLN A 72 20.66 13.63 -1.54
C GLN A 72 21.45 13.42 -2.83
N ARG A 73 21.23 14.26 -3.86
CA ARG A 73 21.93 14.20 -5.15
C ARG A 73 23.43 14.48 -5.00
N LEU A 74 23.79 15.35 -4.08
CA LEU A 74 25.18 15.72 -3.76
C LEU A 74 25.86 14.73 -2.80
N SER A 75 25.15 13.73 -2.27
CA SER A 75 25.65 12.84 -1.20
C SER A 75 26.06 13.61 0.06
N GLN A 76 25.38 14.71 0.38
CA GLN A 76 25.63 15.59 1.53
C GLN A 76 24.59 15.40 2.65
N LEU A 77 24.05 14.21 2.81
CA LEU A 77 23.00 13.94 3.81
C LEU A 77 23.40 14.25 5.26
N LYS A 78 24.68 14.38 5.55
CA LYS A 78 25.17 14.84 6.87
C LYS A 78 24.64 16.23 7.25
N GLU A 79 24.24 17.06 6.29
CA GLU A 79 23.68 18.40 6.50
C GLU A 79 22.15 18.38 6.66
N PHE A 80 21.51 17.23 6.46
CA PHE A 80 20.06 17.11 6.45
C PHE A 80 19.41 17.59 7.75
N ASP A 81 19.87 17.08 8.90
CA ASP A 81 19.28 17.44 10.20
C ASP A 81 19.41 18.93 10.48
N THR A 82 20.58 19.51 10.18
CA THR A 82 20.83 20.96 10.35
C THR A 82 19.93 21.81 9.44
N LEU A 83 19.79 21.42 8.17
CA LEU A 83 18.94 22.15 7.22
C LEU A 83 17.47 22.13 7.65
N VAL A 84 16.95 20.95 8.01
CA VAL A 84 15.55 20.79 8.40
C VAL A 84 15.26 21.53 9.70
N GLU A 85 16.10 21.40 10.74
CA GLU A 85 15.89 22.08 12.02
C GLU A 85 16.02 23.60 11.94
N ASN A 86 16.89 24.12 11.09
CA ASN A 86 16.98 25.56 10.82
C ASN A 86 15.68 26.07 10.16
N ALA A 87 15.15 25.35 9.18
CA ALA A 87 13.89 25.69 8.53
C ALA A 87 12.71 25.64 9.53
N VAL A 88 12.62 24.61 10.37
CA VAL A 88 11.63 24.47 11.45
C VAL A 88 11.73 25.65 12.41
N THR A 89 12.94 26.00 12.83
CA THR A 89 13.16 27.11 13.79
C THR A 89 12.71 28.46 13.22
N ALA A 90 13.01 28.71 11.94
CA ALA A 90 12.61 29.96 11.28
C ALA A 90 11.08 30.04 11.04
N ASN A 91 10.40 28.91 10.94
CA ASN A 91 9.00 28.83 10.51
C ASN A 91 8.07 28.13 11.55
N ARG A 92 8.33 28.28 12.84
CA ARG A 92 7.55 27.62 13.93
C ARG A 92 6.04 27.89 13.88
N GLY A 93 5.60 28.98 13.25
CA GLY A 93 4.18 29.32 13.09
C GLY A 93 3.56 28.82 11.78
N ASN A 94 4.28 28.04 10.97
CA ASN A 94 3.83 27.52 9.69
C ASN A 94 3.61 25.99 9.79
N TRP A 95 2.37 25.58 9.98
CA TRP A 95 2.04 24.15 10.10
C TRP A 95 2.34 23.35 8.82
N HIS A 96 2.25 23.95 7.64
CA HIS A 96 2.59 23.27 6.38
C HIS A 96 4.07 22.86 6.33
N LEU A 97 4.96 23.78 6.77
CA LEU A 97 6.38 23.44 6.87
C LEU A 97 6.65 22.40 7.94
N LEU A 98 6.03 22.51 9.12
CA LEU A 98 6.19 21.51 10.18
C LEU A 98 5.75 20.12 9.72
N ALA A 99 4.59 20.01 9.04
CA ALA A 99 4.13 18.77 8.46
C ALA A 99 5.07 18.24 7.37
N THR A 100 5.63 19.12 6.54
CA THR A 100 6.63 18.76 5.53
C THR A 100 7.91 18.24 6.17
N ALA A 101 8.43 18.92 7.18
CA ALA A 101 9.61 18.49 7.93
C ALA A 101 9.37 17.11 8.60
N ALA A 102 8.18 16.90 9.15
CA ALA A 102 7.78 15.61 9.68
C ALA A 102 7.84 14.49 8.61
N GLN A 103 7.31 14.76 7.40
CA GLN A 103 7.38 13.80 6.30
C GLN A 103 8.82 13.51 5.85
N LEU A 104 9.69 14.51 5.87
CA LEU A 104 11.11 14.35 5.52
C LEU A 104 11.85 13.47 6.53
N TYR A 105 11.57 13.63 7.83
CA TYR A 105 12.09 12.71 8.85
C TYR A 105 11.49 11.31 8.73
N TRP A 106 10.18 11.22 8.44
CA TRP A 106 9.49 9.93 8.33
C TRP A 106 9.94 9.09 7.14
N GLY A 107 10.14 9.69 5.98
CA GLY A 107 10.47 9.00 4.72
C GLY A 107 11.93 9.13 4.28
N GLY A 108 12.78 9.78 5.08
CA GLY A 108 14.16 10.06 4.75
C GLY A 108 15.10 8.86 4.95
N SER A 109 16.39 9.09 4.70
CA SER A 109 17.43 8.10 5.00
C SER A 109 17.72 8.08 6.50
N HIS A 110 17.47 6.96 7.15
CA HIS A 110 17.64 6.79 8.61
C HIS A 110 18.99 6.22 9.02
N TYR A 111 19.89 5.98 8.07
CA TYR A 111 21.16 5.31 8.31
C TYR A 111 22.33 6.25 8.13
N GLY A 112 23.38 6.00 8.86
CA GLY A 112 24.61 6.77 8.84
C GLY A 112 25.69 6.15 9.72
N PHE A 113 26.55 7.00 10.30
CA PHE A 113 27.67 6.57 11.13
C PHE A 113 27.77 7.46 12.37
N ILE A 114 28.19 6.86 13.49
CA ILE A 114 28.62 7.61 14.67
C ILE A 114 30.11 7.90 14.49
N VAL A 115 30.44 9.18 14.36
CA VAL A 115 31.81 9.69 14.17
C VAL A 115 32.10 10.69 15.28
N GLY A 116 33.13 10.41 16.10
CA GLY A 116 33.45 11.28 17.23
C GLY A 116 32.28 11.49 18.21
N GLY A 117 31.42 10.49 18.38
CA GLY A 117 30.24 10.56 19.25
C GLY A 117 29.03 11.27 18.66
N LYS A 118 29.08 11.69 17.39
CA LYS A 118 27.96 12.33 16.70
C LYS A 118 27.46 11.48 15.56
N PHE A 119 26.14 11.44 15.38
CA PHE A 119 25.54 10.78 14.23
C PHE A 119 25.68 11.65 12.98
N GLU A 120 26.27 11.09 11.92
CA GLU A 120 26.33 11.65 10.57
C GLU A 120 25.48 10.81 9.64
N ARG A 121 24.41 11.39 9.09
CA ARG A 121 23.48 10.74 8.18
C ARG A 121 24.09 10.47 6.82
N GLY A 122 23.85 9.29 6.25
CA GLY A 122 24.30 8.92 4.91
C GLY A 122 25.66 8.22 4.90
N GLN A 123 26.35 8.32 3.77
CA GLN A 123 27.66 7.67 3.59
C GLN A 123 28.77 8.43 4.29
N HIS A 124 29.68 7.70 4.91
CA HIS A 124 30.87 8.25 5.54
C HIS A 124 32.13 7.57 4.98
N ARG A 125 33.17 8.37 4.71
CA ARG A 125 34.49 7.86 4.32
C ARG A 125 35.42 7.98 5.51
N GLY A 126 35.84 6.86 6.06
CA GLY A 126 36.74 6.82 7.21
C GLY A 126 36.26 5.85 8.28
N GLN A 127 36.83 5.99 9.47
CA GLN A 127 36.43 5.19 10.63
C GLN A 127 35.16 5.76 11.25
N GLY A 128 34.19 4.93 11.52
CA GLY A 128 32.94 5.27 12.17
C GLY A 128 32.13 4.01 12.46
N GLN A 129 31.28 4.05 13.46
CA GLN A 129 30.36 2.96 13.77
C GLN A 129 29.08 3.14 12.99
N TYR A 130 28.74 2.15 12.16
CA TYR A 130 27.45 2.15 11.44
C TYR A 130 26.29 2.20 12.43
N ALA A 131 25.33 3.08 12.17
CA ALA A 131 24.22 3.35 13.08
C ALA A 131 22.94 3.70 12.32
N ASN A 132 21.81 3.65 13.02
CA ASN A 132 20.52 4.09 12.54
C ASN A 132 19.87 5.07 13.51
N CYS A 133 18.99 5.91 12.99
CA CYS A 133 18.17 6.86 13.74
C CYS A 133 16.66 6.68 13.49
N VAL A 134 16.22 5.46 13.13
CA VAL A 134 14.81 5.16 12.81
C VAL A 134 13.87 5.56 13.94
N ALA A 135 14.18 5.17 15.19
CA ALA A 135 13.36 5.50 16.35
C ALA A 135 13.35 7.01 16.61
N ARG A 136 14.51 7.67 16.52
CA ARG A 136 14.65 9.12 16.69
C ARG A 136 13.86 9.90 15.65
N ASP A 137 14.02 9.57 14.36
CA ASP A 137 13.34 10.26 13.27
C ASP A 137 11.83 10.10 13.35
N ARG A 138 11.35 8.92 13.75
CA ARG A 138 9.94 8.66 14.02
C ARG A 138 9.39 9.58 15.13
N VAL A 139 10.06 9.64 16.26
CA VAL A 139 9.63 10.49 17.37
C VAL A 139 9.69 11.95 16.96
N ARG A 140 10.75 12.39 16.25
CA ARG A 140 10.86 13.77 15.76
C ARG A 140 9.74 14.13 14.78
N ALA A 141 9.40 13.25 13.85
CA ALA A 141 8.28 13.44 12.95
C ALA A 141 6.95 13.62 13.72
N LEU A 142 6.68 12.75 14.70
CA LEU A 142 5.48 12.85 15.54
C LEU A 142 5.47 14.12 16.41
N GLN A 143 6.62 14.57 16.91
CA GLN A 143 6.73 15.85 17.62
C GLN A 143 6.36 17.04 16.73
N LEU A 144 6.89 17.07 15.49
CA LEU A 144 6.58 18.11 14.52
C LEU A 144 5.11 18.12 14.12
N MET A 145 4.50 16.95 13.94
CA MET A 145 3.06 16.84 13.71
C MET A 145 2.24 17.31 14.92
N ARG A 146 2.67 17.02 16.15
CA ARG A 146 2.04 17.53 17.37
C ARG A 146 2.16 19.06 17.48
N GLU A 147 3.30 19.65 17.07
CA GLU A 147 3.47 21.10 17.02
C GLU A 147 2.55 21.71 15.94
N ALA A 148 2.50 21.12 14.75
CA ALA A 148 1.65 21.57 13.64
C ALA A 148 0.15 21.47 14.02
N GLN A 149 -0.27 20.44 14.73
CA GLN A 149 -1.65 20.22 15.16
C GLN A 149 -2.20 21.37 16.05
N ARG A 150 -1.35 22.07 16.77
CA ARG A 150 -1.77 23.24 17.56
C ARG A 150 -2.10 24.47 16.70
N LEU A 151 -1.70 24.47 15.44
CA LEU A 151 -1.85 25.59 14.52
C LEU A 151 -2.87 25.32 13.43
N VAL A 152 -3.05 24.06 13.05
CA VAL A 152 -3.79 23.63 11.87
C VAL A 152 -5.28 23.95 11.94
N ASP A 153 -5.89 23.92 13.14
CA ASP A 153 -7.34 24.14 13.30
C ASP A 153 -7.78 25.56 12.94
N ALA A 154 -6.84 26.53 12.94
CA ALA A 154 -7.09 27.91 12.56
C ALA A 154 -7.07 28.13 11.03
N ASP A 155 -6.64 27.14 10.24
CA ASP A 155 -6.56 27.26 8.80
C ASP A 155 -7.96 27.20 8.16
N PRO A 156 -8.33 28.16 7.29
CA PRO A 156 -9.62 28.14 6.60
C PRO A 156 -9.76 27.03 5.56
N ASP A 157 -8.66 26.50 5.03
CA ASP A 157 -8.66 25.36 4.09
C ASP A 157 -8.93 24.06 4.85
N ARG A 158 -10.22 23.76 5.02
CA ARG A 158 -10.66 22.58 5.77
C ARG A 158 -10.25 21.26 5.14
N ASP A 159 -10.08 21.22 3.80
CA ASP A 159 -9.61 20.01 3.12
C ASP A 159 -8.13 19.74 3.40
N ALA A 160 -7.29 20.78 3.35
CA ALA A 160 -5.89 20.68 3.75
C ALA A 160 -5.74 20.25 5.23
N VAL A 161 -6.59 20.80 6.13
CA VAL A 161 -6.62 20.40 7.55
C VAL A 161 -7.01 18.92 7.71
N GLY A 162 -8.05 18.46 7.02
CA GLY A 162 -8.45 17.05 7.04
C GLY A 162 -7.35 16.13 6.50
N HIS A 163 -6.68 16.54 5.44
CA HIS A 163 -5.53 15.82 4.88
C HIS A 163 -4.36 15.74 5.86
N PHE A 164 -4.07 16.82 6.58
CA PHE A 164 -3.07 16.84 7.66
C PHE A 164 -3.38 15.77 8.72
N TYR A 165 -4.62 15.69 9.20
CA TYR A 165 -5.00 14.69 10.19
C TYR A 165 -4.86 13.26 9.68
N LEU A 166 -5.17 13.00 8.39
CA LEU A 166 -4.95 11.69 7.78
C LEU A 166 -3.46 11.34 7.67
N GLN A 167 -2.62 12.29 7.30
CA GLN A 167 -1.18 12.09 7.25
C GLN A 167 -0.61 11.81 8.64
N TYR A 168 -1.05 12.57 9.65
CA TYR A 168 -0.62 12.35 11.03
C TYR A 168 -1.05 10.98 11.53
N ALA A 169 -2.30 10.57 11.27
CA ALA A 169 -2.77 9.23 11.60
C ALA A 169 -1.91 8.15 10.94
N SER A 170 -1.57 8.29 9.65
CA SER A 170 -0.78 7.30 8.92
C SER A 170 0.63 7.11 9.49
N MET A 171 1.18 8.10 10.19
CA MET A 171 2.47 7.98 10.88
C MET A 171 2.43 7.05 12.11
N TYR A 172 1.24 6.75 12.65
CA TYR A 172 1.08 5.71 13.67
C TYR A 172 0.89 4.31 13.07
N LEU A 173 0.45 4.23 11.79
CA LEU A 173 0.36 2.96 11.06
C LEU A 173 1.73 2.63 10.43
N HIS A 174 2.53 1.85 11.10
CA HIS A 174 3.71 1.27 10.44
C HIS A 174 3.33 0.07 9.56
N ASN A 175 4.14 -0.17 8.52
CA ASN A 175 4.00 -1.26 7.54
C ASN A 175 3.35 -2.53 8.10
N GLY A 176 2.09 -2.73 7.75
CA GLY A 176 1.31 -3.97 7.76
C GLY A 176 1.18 -4.78 9.04
N ASN A 177 2.22 -4.98 9.82
CA ASN A 177 2.22 -5.90 10.97
C ASN A 177 2.48 -5.22 12.33
N GLN A 178 2.38 -3.91 12.42
CA GLN A 178 2.82 -3.17 13.59
C GLN A 178 1.72 -2.73 14.55
N SER A 179 0.54 -3.31 14.45
CA SER A 179 -0.51 -3.17 15.46
C SER A 179 -0.03 -3.45 16.90
N TRP A 180 0.99 -4.29 17.06
CA TRP A 180 1.65 -4.50 18.34
C TRP A 180 2.31 -3.25 18.92
N ARG A 181 2.91 -2.42 18.07
CA ARG A 181 3.51 -1.15 18.51
C ARG A 181 2.46 -0.13 18.90
N MET A 182 1.30 -0.18 18.26
CA MET A 182 0.20 0.71 18.58
C MET A 182 -0.38 0.49 20.00
N GLN A 183 -0.05 -0.62 20.67
CA GLN A 183 -0.42 -0.84 22.07
C GLN A 183 0.43 -0.04 23.06
N THR A 184 1.58 0.46 22.64
CA THR A 184 2.45 1.30 23.46
C THR A 184 2.12 2.77 23.25
N LEU A 185 2.38 3.60 24.24
CA LEU A 185 2.31 5.05 24.12
C LEU A 185 3.71 5.58 23.83
N THR A 186 3.94 6.06 22.62
CA THR A 186 5.22 6.67 22.24
C THR A 186 5.46 7.92 23.09
N ASN A 187 6.60 7.97 23.80
CA ASN A 187 7.05 9.18 24.47
C ASN A 187 7.45 10.23 23.44
N LEU A 188 6.70 11.34 23.41
CA LEU A 188 6.95 12.46 22.50
C LEU A 188 7.73 13.62 23.16
N ASP A 189 8.19 13.46 24.38
CA ASP A 189 8.90 14.51 25.10
C ASP A 189 10.41 14.34 25.05
N GLU A 190 10.88 13.16 24.70
CA GLU A 190 12.29 12.83 24.56
C GLU A 190 12.60 12.25 23.19
N LEU A 191 13.73 12.66 22.61
CA LEU A 191 14.24 12.05 21.37
C LEU A 191 15.16 10.88 21.73
N PRO A 192 14.91 9.69 21.18
CA PRO A 192 15.84 8.57 21.31
C PRO A 192 17.21 8.90 20.71
N GLU A 193 18.27 8.34 21.29
CA GLU A 193 19.60 8.40 20.70
C GLU A 193 19.69 7.48 19.46
N PRO A 194 20.58 7.78 18.49
CA PRO A 194 20.88 6.88 17.40
C PRO A 194 21.41 5.54 17.90
N GLU A 195 20.96 4.44 17.30
CA GLU A 195 21.33 3.09 17.68
C GLU A 195 22.44 2.53 16.78
N ALA A 196 23.41 1.85 17.38
CA ALA A 196 24.47 1.15 16.64
C ALA A 196 23.89 0.00 15.79
N GLY A 197 24.33 -0.10 14.53
CA GLY A 197 23.93 -1.17 13.61
C GLY A 197 22.63 -0.92 12.87
N TYR A 198 22.08 -2.00 12.32
CA TYR A 198 20.81 -1.95 11.60
C TYR A 198 19.64 -1.90 12.58
N TYR A 199 18.62 -1.13 12.20
CA TYR A 199 17.37 -1.14 12.94
C TYR A 199 16.77 -2.54 12.99
N ARG A 200 16.51 -3.01 14.20
CA ARG A 200 15.86 -4.29 14.45
C ARG A 200 14.45 -4.03 14.96
N ASP A 201 13.50 -4.30 14.12
CA ASP A 201 12.09 -4.28 14.52
C ASP A 201 11.81 -5.54 15.33
N GLY A 202 11.92 -5.48 16.63
CA GLY A 202 11.71 -6.52 17.68
C GLY A 202 11.10 -7.89 17.32
N GLY A 203 11.18 -8.30 16.08
CA GLY A 203 10.61 -9.51 15.47
C GLY A 203 9.15 -9.29 15.05
N ALA A 204 8.82 -9.74 13.84
CA ALA A 204 7.43 -9.78 13.39
C ALA A 204 6.63 -10.72 14.31
N ARG A 205 5.75 -10.17 15.13
CA ARG A 205 4.80 -10.98 15.89
C ARG A 205 3.66 -11.37 14.94
N ASN A 206 3.40 -12.66 14.84
CA ASN A 206 2.33 -13.17 14.01
C ASN A 206 0.96 -12.92 14.66
N GLY A 207 0.03 -12.41 13.86
CA GLY A 207 -1.35 -12.23 14.26
C GLY A 207 -1.66 -10.91 14.97
N ALA A 208 -2.93 -10.65 15.17
CA ALA A 208 -3.42 -9.47 15.85
C ALA A 208 -3.15 -9.54 17.36
N PRO A 209 -2.86 -8.41 18.02
CA PRO A 209 -2.60 -8.37 19.46
C PRO A 209 -3.80 -8.81 20.27
N VAL A 210 -3.51 -9.37 21.43
CA VAL A 210 -4.50 -9.79 22.43
C VAL A 210 -4.19 -9.19 23.78
N ASP A 211 -5.22 -9.01 24.59
CA ASP A 211 -5.10 -8.62 25.99
C ASP A 211 -4.62 -9.80 26.88
N ALA A 212 -4.50 -9.56 28.17
CA ALA A 212 -4.09 -10.57 29.16
C ALA A 212 -5.08 -11.76 29.24
N ALA A 213 -6.33 -11.59 28.81
CA ALA A 213 -7.33 -12.65 28.74
C ALA A 213 -7.35 -13.36 27.39
N GLY A 214 -6.45 -13.04 26.46
CA GLY A 214 -6.38 -13.61 25.12
C GLY A 214 -7.45 -13.10 24.16
N LYS A 215 -8.14 -12.00 24.49
CA LYS A 215 -9.13 -11.37 23.62
C LYS A 215 -8.47 -10.36 22.68
N PRO A 216 -9.03 -10.14 21.47
CA PRO A 216 -8.51 -9.14 20.54
C PRO A 216 -8.46 -7.75 21.15
N VAL A 217 -7.38 -7.01 20.90
CA VAL A 217 -7.26 -5.60 21.29
C VAL A 217 -7.96 -4.73 20.27
N PHE A 218 -8.91 -3.90 20.73
CA PHE A 218 -9.59 -2.90 19.94
C PHE A 218 -9.21 -1.51 20.44
N TYR A 219 -8.71 -0.64 19.54
CA TYR A 219 -8.37 0.73 19.89
C TYR A 219 -9.63 1.60 19.93
N ARG A 220 -9.96 2.13 21.09
CA ARG A 220 -11.14 2.97 21.29
C ARG A 220 -10.86 4.42 20.91
N LEU A 221 -11.91 5.18 20.67
CA LEU A 221 -11.81 6.61 20.42
C LEU A 221 -11.65 7.34 21.78
N PRO A 222 -10.51 7.99 22.06
CA PRO A 222 -10.34 8.77 23.28
C PRO A 222 -10.98 10.14 23.15
N GLU A 223 -11.21 10.82 24.28
CA GLU A 223 -11.78 12.18 24.33
C GLU A 223 -10.84 13.22 23.69
N SER A 224 -9.53 13.01 23.78
CA SER A 224 -8.52 13.88 23.20
C SER A 224 -7.25 13.10 22.84
N LEU A 225 -6.38 13.69 22.01
CA LEU A 225 -5.07 13.13 21.71
C LEU A 225 -4.21 12.92 22.97
N ALA A 226 -4.35 13.81 23.96
CA ALA A 226 -3.60 13.75 25.22
C ALA A 226 -4.15 12.68 26.17
N ALA A 227 -5.44 12.35 26.10
CA ALA A 227 -6.09 11.34 26.92
C ALA A 227 -5.90 9.90 26.38
N ALA A 228 -5.28 9.75 25.23
CA ALA A 228 -5.03 8.44 24.64
C ALA A 228 -4.08 7.59 25.51
N ALA A 229 -4.48 6.36 25.79
CA ALA A 229 -3.68 5.42 26.58
C ALA A 229 -2.56 4.74 25.78
N ASN A 230 -2.65 4.77 24.45
CA ASN A 230 -1.69 4.16 23.54
C ASN A 230 -1.73 4.83 22.16
N ASP A 231 -0.79 4.48 21.29
CA ASP A 231 -0.69 5.06 19.95
C ASP A 231 -1.88 4.66 19.06
N GLY A 232 -2.51 3.52 19.29
CA GLY A 232 -3.72 3.11 18.58
C GLY A 232 -4.92 4.02 18.87
N GLU A 233 -5.06 4.48 20.11
CA GLU A 233 -6.08 5.46 20.45
C GLU A 233 -5.74 6.86 19.90
N ARG A 234 -4.46 7.27 19.88
CA ARG A 234 -4.04 8.49 19.18
C ARG A 234 -4.40 8.45 17.70
N TRP A 235 -4.11 7.32 17.04
CA TRP A 235 -4.49 7.09 15.65
C TRP A 235 -6.01 7.20 15.42
N ARG A 236 -6.82 6.57 16.29
CA ARG A 236 -8.29 6.66 16.22
C ARG A 236 -8.79 8.10 16.35
N TRP A 237 -8.23 8.85 17.30
CA TRP A 237 -8.59 10.24 17.48
C TRP A 237 -8.28 11.08 16.25
N LEU A 238 -7.11 10.89 15.65
CA LEU A 238 -6.70 11.62 14.45
C LEU A 238 -7.61 11.32 13.24
N LEU A 239 -8.02 10.06 13.05
CA LEU A 239 -9.01 9.70 12.03
C LEU A 239 -10.35 10.41 12.28
N ALA A 240 -10.83 10.45 13.51
CA ALA A 240 -12.06 11.14 13.87
C ALA A 240 -11.96 12.66 13.63
N GLN A 241 -10.79 13.28 13.85
CA GLN A 241 -10.58 14.68 13.49
C GLN A 241 -10.66 14.90 11.98
N ALA A 242 -10.05 14.01 11.17
CA ALA A 242 -10.15 14.10 9.71
C ALA A 242 -11.61 14.00 9.23
N GLU A 243 -12.38 13.05 9.79
CA GLU A 243 -13.81 12.90 9.48
C GLU A 243 -14.64 14.14 9.82
N LYS A 244 -14.40 14.72 11.02
CA LYS A 244 -15.12 15.90 11.50
C LYS A 244 -14.78 17.17 10.76
N THR A 245 -13.52 17.30 10.34
CA THR A 245 -12.98 18.56 9.80
C THR A 245 -13.32 18.76 8.34
N ALA A 246 -13.24 17.70 7.53
CA ALA A 246 -13.43 17.77 6.10
C ALA A 246 -14.29 16.60 5.61
N PRO A 247 -15.56 16.85 5.23
CA PRO A 247 -16.45 15.79 4.71
C PRO A 247 -15.85 15.01 3.54
N GLU A 248 -15.05 15.64 2.69
CA GLU A 248 -14.37 14.98 1.58
C GLU A 248 -13.30 13.99 2.04
N GLN A 249 -12.68 14.23 3.18
CA GLN A 249 -11.69 13.34 3.79
C GLN A 249 -12.31 12.26 4.68
N ALA A 250 -13.58 12.42 5.08
CA ALA A 250 -14.27 11.46 5.95
C ALA A 250 -14.29 10.03 5.36
N GLY A 251 -14.58 9.93 4.06
CA GLY A 251 -14.55 8.64 3.37
C GLY A 251 -13.15 7.99 3.38
N ARG A 252 -12.09 8.78 3.23
CA ARG A 252 -10.70 8.29 3.28
C ARG A 252 -10.30 7.85 4.69
N ALA A 253 -10.71 8.61 5.71
CA ALA A 253 -10.45 8.25 7.11
C ALA A 253 -11.12 6.91 7.49
N ARG A 254 -12.38 6.75 7.11
CA ARG A 254 -13.11 5.50 7.30
C ARG A 254 -12.53 4.34 6.49
N LEU A 255 -12.08 4.59 5.27
CA LEU A 255 -11.42 3.59 4.45
C LEU A 255 -10.09 3.13 5.10
N GLN A 256 -9.30 4.05 5.64
CA GLN A 256 -8.08 3.71 6.38
C GLN A 256 -8.40 2.86 7.60
N PHE A 257 -9.46 3.19 8.33
CA PHE A 257 -9.93 2.40 9.46
C PHE A 257 -10.38 0.99 9.04
N ALA A 258 -11.22 0.87 8.02
CA ALA A 258 -11.70 -0.40 7.51
C ALA A 258 -10.54 -1.30 7.01
N ASN A 259 -9.58 -0.73 6.28
CA ASN A 259 -8.39 -1.44 5.82
C ASN A 259 -7.53 -1.96 6.98
N PHE A 260 -7.35 -1.15 8.03
CA PHE A 260 -6.66 -1.59 9.24
C PHE A 260 -7.38 -2.76 9.91
N LEU A 261 -8.69 -2.65 10.12
CA LEU A 261 -9.50 -3.72 10.70
C LEU A 261 -9.46 -5.00 9.87
N HIS A 262 -9.59 -4.88 8.56
CA HIS A 262 -9.47 -6.02 7.65
C HIS A 262 -8.06 -6.63 7.70
N GLY A 263 -7.02 -5.83 7.75
CA GLY A 263 -5.65 -6.31 7.93
C GLY A 263 -5.41 -7.06 9.24
N GLN A 264 -6.08 -6.63 10.33
CA GLN A 264 -5.96 -7.26 11.65
C GLN A 264 -6.87 -8.48 11.81
N PHE A 265 -8.11 -8.36 11.39
CA PHE A 265 -9.17 -9.31 11.70
C PHE A 265 -9.77 -9.98 10.46
N GLY A 266 -9.19 -9.75 9.27
CA GLY A 266 -9.64 -10.38 8.04
C GLY A 266 -9.50 -11.90 8.08
N VAL A 267 -10.28 -12.56 7.26
CA VAL A 267 -10.26 -14.00 7.13
C VAL A 267 -8.89 -14.51 6.68
N GLN A 268 -8.33 -15.44 7.43
CA GLN A 268 -7.12 -16.16 7.06
C GLN A 268 -7.50 -17.31 6.14
N THR A 269 -7.15 -17.22 4.87
CA THR A 269 -7.47 -18.27 3.89
C THR A 269 -6.34 -19.30 3.79
N MET A 270 -6.70 -20.52 3.40
CA MET A 270 -5.73 -21.59 3.10
C MET A 270 -4.69 -21.17 2.04
N ALA A 271 -5.05 -20.29 1.10
CA ALA A 271 -4.14 -19.77 0.10
C ALA A 271 -2.98 -19.00 0.73
N ARG A 272 -3.24 -18.21 1.79
CA ARG A 272 -2.23 -17.41 2.48
C ARG A 272 -1.42 -18.19 3.49
N TYR A 273 -2.01 -19.21 4.14
CA TYR A 273 -1.41 -19.97 5.23
C TYR A 273 -1.34 -21.47 4.95
N ARG A 274 -1.35 -21.89 3.69
CA ARG A 274 -1.35 -23.29 3.26
C ARG A 274 -0.28 -24.15 3.97
N TRP A 275 0.85 -23.59 4.27
CA TRP A 275 1.95 -24.27 4.97
C TRP A 275 1.68 -24.52 6.46
N LEU A 276 0.74 -23.78 7.08
CA LEU A 276 0.34 -24.00 8.49
C LEU A 276 -0.73 -25.09 8.63
N PHE A 277 -1.44 -25.41 7.54
CA PHE A 277 -2.59 -26.32 7.54
C PHE A 277 -2.26 -27.62 6.82
N THR A 278 -1.19 -28.30 7.24
CA THR A 278 -1.06 -29.73 6.93
C THR A 278 -2.07 -30.48 7.78
N ALA A 279 -3.19 -30.74 7.17
CA ALA A 279 -4.32 -31.53 7.57
C ALA A 279 -4.17 -32.35 8.84
N ARG A 280 -4.96 -32.05 9.86
CA ARG A 280 -5.66 -33.06 10.63
C ARG A 280 -7.13 -32.66 10.62
N ASP A 281 -7.88 -33.36 9.81
CA ASP A 281 -9.32 -33.44 9.88
C ASP A 281 -9.65 -34.21 11.16
N ASP A 282 -9.87 -33.49 12.25
CA ASP A 282 -10.55 -34.09 13.40
C ASP A 282 -11.39 -33.04 14.12
N ASP A 283 -12.67 -33.23 13.99
CA ASP A 283 -13.76 -32.99 14.93
C ASP A 283 -14.03 -31.56 15.40
N GLY A 284 -14.98 -30.97 14.78
CA GLY A 284 -15.80 -29.88 15.26
C GLY A 284 -16.36 -29.07 14.12
N PRO A 285 -17.48 -28.32 14.29
CA PRO A 285 -17.95 -27.34 13.33
C PRO A 285 -16.96 -26.17 13.36
N ARG A 286 -16.08 -26.25 12.84
CA ARG A 286 -15.26 -26.02 11.69
C ARG A 286 -14.93 -24.55 11.62
N THR A 287 -13.90 -24.21 12.41
CA THR A 287 -13.22 -22.91 12.38
C THR A 287 -13.00 -22.44 10.94
N TYR A 288 -12.91 -23.37 9.97
CA TYR A 288 -12.54 -23.10 8.58
C TYR A 288 -13.68 -23.18 7.57
N ASP A 289 -14.93 -23.33 8.02
CA ASP A 289 -16.08 -23.26 7.13
C ASP A 289 -16.40 -21.80 6.79
N LEU A 290 -15.56 -21.22 5.93
CA LEU A 290 -15.55 -19.79 5.57
C LEU A 290 -16.91 -19.33 5.04
N HIS A 291 -17.60 -20.22 4.28
CA HIS A 291 -18.90 -19.92 3.67
C HIS A 291 -20.03 -19.75 4.68
N THR A 292 -19.84 -20.20 5.93
CA THR A 292 -20.82 -20.07 7.01
C THR A 292 -20.67 -18.80 7.86
N LEU A 293 -19.67 -17.96 7.56
CA LEU A 293 -19.46 -16.72 8.31
C LEU A 293 -20.60 -15.74 8.07
N THR A 294 -21.11 -15.16 9.15
CA THR A 294 -22.04 -14.02 9.08
C THR A 294 -21.28 -12.70 8.88
N VAL A 295 -21.98 -11.59 8.64
CA VAL A 295 -21.37 -10.27 8.41
C VAL A 295 -20.61 -9.72 9.63
N ASP A 296 -20.94 -10.16 10.82
CA ASP A 296 -20.29 -9.81 12.08
C ASP A 296 -19.24 -10.82 12.54
N GLU A 297 -19.11 -11.95 11.86
CA GLU A 297 -18.11 -12.97 12.17
C GLU A 297 -16.87 -12.86 11.29
N THR A 298 -15.77 -13.28 11.84
CA THR A 298 -14.50 -13.42 11.11
C THR A 298 -13.70 -14.60 11.62
N ILE A 299 -12.78 -15.08 10.80
CA ILE A 299 -11.71 -15.98 11.21
C ILE A 299 -10.41 -15.21 11.06
N CYS A 300 -9.74 -14.94 12.17
CA CYS A 300 -8.51 -14.16 12.17
C CYS A 300 -7.39 -14.88 12.90
N GLN A 301 -6.18 -14.54 12.52
CA GLN A 301 -5.00 -14.93 13.27
C GLN A 301 -4.76 -13.93 14.40
N LEU A 302 -4.95 -14.39 15.63
CA LEU A 302 -4.54 -13.69 16.84
C LEU A 302 -3.14 -14.16 17.25
N ALA A 303 -2.50 -13.43 18.17
CA ALA A 303 -1.23 -13.86 18.76
C ALA A 303 -1.31 -15.23 19.44
N THR A 304 -2.50 -15.62 19.89
CA THR A 304 -2.81 -16.90 20.53
C THR A 304 -3.23 -18.00 19.55
N GLY A 305 -3.22 -17.74 18.23
CA GLY A 305 -3.62 -18.66 17.18
C GLY A 305 -4.84 -18.20 16.39
N ILE A 306 -5.29 -19.05 15.45
CA ILE A 306 -6.44 -18.75 14.60
C ILE A 306 -7.72 -18.96 15.39
N ARG A 307 -8.63 -17.97 15.31
CA ARG A 307 -9.92 -18.00 16.02
C ARG A 307 -11.05 -17.50 15.13
N ARG A 308 -12.20 -18.16 15.24
CA ARG A 308 -13.48 -17.65 14.77
C ARG A 308 -14.11 -16.84 15.90
N LEU A 309 -14.49 -15.59 15.63
CA LEU A 309 -15.06 -14.69 16.62
C LEU A 309 -16.01 -13.67 15.96
N ARG A 310 -16.85 -13.05 16.78
CA ARG A 310 -17.67 -11.93 16.38
C ARG A 310 -16.94 -10.63 16.66
N LEU A 311 -16.96 -9.73 15.67
CA LEU A 311 -16.48 -8.36 15.84
C LEU A 311 -17.61 -7.49 16.39
N PRO A 312 -17.33 -6.60 17.37
CA PRO A 312 -18.27 -5.56 17.72
C PRO A 312 -18.62 -4.70 16.52
N ASP A 313 -19.83 -4.14 16.45
CA ASP A 313 -20.34 -3.40 15.29
C ASP A 313 -19.40 -2.29 14.83
N GLU A 314 -18.84 -1.53 15.77
CA GLU A 314 -17.86 -0.46 15.50
C GLU A 314 -16.60 -0.99 14.78
N PHE A 315 -16.22 -2.23 15.01
CA PHE A 315 -15.00 -2.87 14.49
C PHE A 315 -15.28 -3.89 13.39
N SER A 316 -16.53 -3.97 12.90
CA SER A 316 -16.88 -4.80 11.76
C SER A 316 -16.43 -4.14 10.45
N TYR A 317 -15.29 -4.58 9.92
CA TYR A 317 -14.75 -4.05 8.66
C TYR A 317 -15.73 -4.22 7.49
N LEU A 318 -16.53 -5.28 7.45
CA LEU A 318 -17.54 -5.47 6.40
C LEU A 318 -18.58 -4.34 6.44
N ARG A 319 -19.15 -4.05 7.61
CA ARG A 319 -20.14 -2.98 7.75
C ARG A 319 -19.57 -1.62 7.38
N VAL A 320 -18.31 -1.35 7.74
CA VAL A 320 -17.66 -0.10 7.35
C VAL A 320 -17.46 -0.04 5.83
N PHE A 321 -17.00 -1.12 5.18
CA PHE A 321 -16.88 -1.15 3.73
C PHE A 321 -18.24 -1.03 3.03
N GLU A 322 -19.30 -1.67 3.54
CA GLU A 322 -20.67 -1.54 3.00
C GLU A 322 -21.14 -0.09 3.00
N GLN A 323 -20.94 0.64 4.09
CA GLN A 323 -21.25 2.08 4.15
C GLN A 323 -20.41 2.91 3.17
N LEU A 324 -19.14 2.55 2.98
CA LEU A 324 -18.23 3.23 2.05
C LEU A 324 -18.54 2.94 0.58
N ALA A 325 -19.20 1.81 0.28
CA ALA A 325 -19.63 1.46 -1.07
C ALA A 325 -20.67 2.44 -1.65
N ASP A 326 -21.32 3.25 -0.81
CA ASP A 326 -22.24 4.31 -1.18
C ASP A 326 -21.61 5.72 -1.05
N SER A 327 -20.29 5.81 -0.84
CA SER A 327 -19.57 7.08 -0.71
C SER A 327 -19.71 7.95 -1.97
N ALA A 328 -19.88 9.26 -1.76
CA ALA A 328 -19.83 10.24 -2.84
C ALA A 328 -18.44 10.30 -3.50
N ASN A 329 -17.37 10.03 -2.73
CA ASN A 329 -16.00 9.96 -3.25
C ASN A 329 -15.83 8.70 -4.10
N SER A 330 -15.62 8.88 -5.41
CA SER A 330 -15.52 7.77 -6.38
C SER A 330 -14.38 6.79 -6.07
N SER A 331 -13.23 7.28 -5.62
CA SER A 331 -12.07 6.44 -5.27
C SER A 331 -12.34 5.57 -4.04
N VAL A 332 -12.98 6.14 -3.02
CA VAL A 332 -13.38 5.42 -1.81
C VAL A 332 -14.42 4.35 -2.14
N ARG A 333 -15.46 4.73 -2.91
CA ARG A 333 -16.50 3.80 -3.37
C ARG A 333 -15.93 2.64 -4.18
N HIS A 334 -15.07 2.93 -5.16
CA HIS A 334 -14.35 1.91 -5.92
C HIS A 334 -13.60 0.94 -5.00
N SER A 335 -12.74 1.47 -4.14
CA SER A 335 -11.94 0.65 -3.23
C SER A 335 -12.80 -0.22 -2.31
N ALA A 336 -13.89 0.32 -1.79
CA ALA A 336 -14.78 -0.41 -0.90
C ALA A 336 -15.50 -1.57 -1.61
N MET A 337 -16.07 -1.33 -2.80
CA MET A 337 -16.79 -2.36 -3.56
C MET A 337 -15.87 -3.51 -3.98
N VAL A 338 -14.68 -3.18 -4.53
CA VAL A 338 -13.69 -4.19 -4.94
C VAL A 338 -13.22 -5.00 -3.73
N THR A 339 -12.96 -4.34 -2.61
CA THR A 339 -12.54 -5.02 -1.38
C THR A 339 -13.62 -5.95 -0.86
N LEU A 340 -14.89 -5.52 -0.85
CA LEU A 340 -16.03 -6.37 -0.43
C LEU A 340 -16.16 -7.61 -1.31
N ALA A 341 -16.13 -7.46 -2.63
CA ALA A 341 -16.19 -8.58 -3.54
C ALA A 341 -15.08 -9.61 -3.25
N HIS A 342 -13.84 -9.16 -3.11
CA HIS A 342 -12.71 -10.05 -2.78
C HIS A 342 -12.80 -10.67 -1.38
N ILE A 343 -13.36 -9.95 -0.38
CA ILE A 343 -13.60 -10.54 0.94
C ILE A 343 -14.59 -11.72 0.83
N PHE A 344 -15.66 -11.55 0.08
CA PHE A 344 -16.66 -12.62 -0.10
C PHE A 344 -16.13 -13.78 -0.95
N GLU A 345 -15.29 -13.53 -1.96
CA GLU A 345 -14.54 -14.58 -2.66
C GLU A 345 -13.64 -15.37 -1.70
N ASN A 346 -12.87 -14.68 -0.85
CA ASN A 346 -12.02 -15.29 0.16
C ASN A 346 -12.81 -16.12 1.20
N ARG A 347 -14.04 -15.70 1.48
CA ARG A 347 -14.97 -16.43 2.35
C ARG A 347 -15.69 -17.56 1.64
N ARG A 348 -15.46 -17.77 0.34
CA ARG A 348 -16.22 -18.71 -0.51
C ARG A 348 -17.73 -18.44 -0.52
N GLN A 349 -18.11 -17.20 -0.31
CA GLN A 349 -19.48 -16.70 -0.37
C GLN A 349 -19.71 -16.09 -1.75
N TYR A 350 -19.67 -16.94 -2.77
CA TYR A 350 -19.61 -16.53 -4.17
C TYR A 350 -20.83 -15.73 -4.62
N ASP A 351 -22.02 -16.03 -4.13
CA ASP A 351 -23.24 -15.27 -4.43
C ASP A 351 -23.14 -13.82 -3.97
N MET A 352 -22.56 -13.62 -2.78
CA MET A 352 -22.31 -12.27 -2.26
C MET A 352 -21.21 -11.57 -3.07
N ALA A 353 -20.17 -12.26 -3.47
CA ALA A 353 -19.13 -11.71 -4.32
C ALA A 353 -19.69 -11.23 -5.67
N VAL A 354 -20.52 -12.08 -6.32
CA VAL A 354 -21.22 -11.71 -7.56
C VAL A 354 -22.11 -10.50 -7.36
N THR A 355 -22.84 -10.42 -6.25
CA THR A 355 -23.69 -9.25 -5.93
C THR A 355 -22.87 -7.95 -5.90
N TRP A 356 -21.67 -7.96 -5.31
CA TRP A 356 -20.81 -6.79 -5.27
C TRP A 356 -20.18 -6.48 -6.62
N TRP A 357 -19.79 -7.48 -7.42
CA TRP A 357 -19.33 -7.27 -8.79
C TRP A 357 -20.43 -6.74 -9.70
N GLU A 358 -21.69 -7.19 -9.53
CA GLU A 358 -22.83 -6.62 -10.27
C GLU A 358 -23.03 -5.12 -9.96
N ARG A 359 -22.93 -4.72 -8.68
CA ARG A 359 -22.97 -3.30 -8.31
C ARG A 359 -21.79 -2.52 -8.92
N TYR A 360 -20.63 -3.15 -8.98
CA TYR A 360 -19.41 -2.53 -9.50
C TYR A 360 -19.46 -2.30 -11.02
N LYS A 361 -20.33 -2.96 -11.78
CA LYS A 361 -20.55 -2.73 -13.21
C LYS A 361 -20.87 -1.26 -13.54
N ALA A 362 -21.44 -0.52 -12.60
CA ALA A 362 -21.70 0.92 -12.77
C ALA A 362 -20.42 1.76 -12.83
N ILE A 363 -19.28 1.23 -12.39
CA ILE A 363 -17.97 1.89 -12.35
C ILE A 363 -17.08 1.39 -13.49
N ASP A 364 -16.90 0.07 -13.58
CA ASP A 364 -16.10 -0.59 -14.62
C ASP A 364 -16.77 -1.91 -15.04
N LYS A 365 -17.60 -1.82 -16.06
CA LYS A 365 -18.39 -2.96 -16.54
C LYS A 365 -17.52 -4.09 -17.10
N PRO A 366 -16.52 -3.86 -17.98
CA PRO A 366 -15.71 -4.95 -18.53
C PRO A 366 -14.95 -5.71 -17.46
N PHE A 367 -14.39 -5.00 -16.49
CA PHE A 367 -13.65 -5.62 -15.38
C PHE A 367 -14.58 -6.45 -14.50
N ALA A 368 -15.73 -5.90 -14.11
CA ALA A 368 -16.72 -6.61 -13.29
C ALA A 368 -17.25 -7.88 -13.98
N GLU A 369 -17.59 -7.80 -15.26
CA GLU A 369 -18.04 -8.97 -16.04
C GLU A 369 -16.97 -10.05 -16.10
N GLY A 370 -15.69 -9.68 -16.24
CA GLY A 370 -14.58 -10.61 -16.17
C GLY A 370 -14.50 -11.34 -14.83
N GLN A 371 -14.68 -10.62 -13.70
CA GLN A 371 -14.67 -11.22 -12.36
C GLN A 371 -15.90 -12.14 -12.16
N ILE A 372 -17.08 -11.70 -12.55
CA ILE A 372 -18.29 -12.51 -12.48
C ILE A 372 -18.12 -13.80 -13.29
N GLN A 373 -17.60 -13.69 -14.52
CA GLN A 373 -17.38 -14.85 -15.37
C GLN A 373 -16.41 -15.86 -14.76
N GLN A 374 -15.42 -15.40 -13.99
CA GLN A 374 -14.54 -16.32 -13.26
C GLN A 374 -15.27 -17.11 -12.15
N ILE A 375 -16.34 -16.54 -11.59
CA ILE A 375 -17.13 -17.21 -10.54
C ILE A 375 -18.20 -18.12 -11.15
N VAL A 376 -19.03 -17.58 -12.06
CA VAL A 376 -20.21 -18.27 -12.59
C VAL A 376 -19.98 -18.95 -13.92
N GLY A 377 -18.91 -18.61 -14.63
CA GLY A 377 -18.60 -19.17 -15.94
C GLY A 377 -18.15 -20.63 -15.88
N ASN A 378 -18.41 -21.33 -16.96
CA ASN A 378 -17.88 -22.67 -17.16
C ASN A 378 -16.37 -22.61 -17.26
N TRP A 379 -15.70 -23.47 -16.54
CA TRP A 379 -14.25 -23.60 -16.57
C TRP A 379 -13.85 -25.06 -16.59
N GLY A 380 -12.85 -25.39 -17.37
CA GLY A 380 -12.29 -26.73 -17.41
C GLY A 380 -10.81 -26.72 -17.74
N GLN A 381 -10.06 -27.63 -17.15
CA GLN A 381 -8.63 -27.78 -17.35
C GLN A 381 -8.23 -29.25 -17.23
N PHE A 382 -7.34 -29.68 -18.13
CA PHE A 382 -6.65 -30.94 -17.95
C PHE A 382 -5.58 -30.81 -16.88
N GLU A 383 -5.50 -31.77 -15.97
CA GLU A 383 -4.41 -31.87 -15.00
C GLU A 383 -3.11 -32.30 -15.69
N ASN A 384 -1.99 -32.08 -14.99
CA ASN A 384 -0.69 -32.47 -15.51
C ASN A 384 -0.62 -33.99 -15.72
N MET A 385 -0.43 -34.39 -16.97
CA MET A 385 -0.28 -35.78 -17.32
C MET A 385 1.18 -36.22 -17.28
N GLN A 386 1.42 -37.41 -16.77
CA GLN A 386 2.68 -38.11 -16.94
C GLN A 386 2.62 -38.95 -18.24
N SER A 387 3.79 -39.28 -18.78
CA SER A 387 3.88 -40.21 -19.90
C SER A 387 3.28 -41.57 -19.52
N GLN A 388 2.40 -42.07 -20.37
CA GLN A 388 1.71 -43.36 -20.14
C GLN A 388 2.21 -44.44 -21.11
N PRO A 389 2.29 -45.70 -20.70
CA PRO A 389 2.75 -46.79 -21.55
C PRO A 389 1.85 -46.99 -22.78
N ALA A 390 2.47 -47.24 -23.94
CA ALA A 390 1.73 -47.62 -25.13
C ALA A 390 1.04 -48.98 -24.93
N GLY A 391 -0.19 -49.13 -25.42
CA GLY A 391 -0.98 -50.38 -25.33
C GLY A 391 -1.80 -50.54 -24.07
N ALA A 392 -1.70 -49.61 -23.10
CA ALA A 392 -2.62 -49.52 -21.97
C ALA A 392 -3.69 -48.42 -22.23
N PRO A 393 -4.86 -48.49 -21.60
CA PRO A 393 -5.85 -47.42 -21.65
C PRO A 393 -5.23 -46.12 -21.12
N ALA A 394 -5.20 -45.07 -21.95
CA ALA A 394 -4.75 -43.78 -21.53
C ALA A 394 -5.81 -43.07 -20.70
N THR A 395 -5.41 -42.50 -19.58
CA THR A 395 -6.27 -41.71 -18.70
C THR A 395 -5.80 -40.30 -18.57
N VAL A 396 -6.72 -39.37 -18.44
CA VAL A 396 -6.44 -37.93 -18.18
C VAL A 396 -7.45 -37.38 -17.20
N ASP A 397 -6.95 -36.72 -16.19
CA ASP A 397 -7.80 -36.06 -15.21
C ASP A 397 -8.22 -34.69 -15.74
N PHE A 398 -9.54 -34.46 -15.69
CA PHE A 398 -10.13 -33.20 -16.11
C PHE A 398 -10.82 -32.54 -14.92
N ARG A 399 -10.34 -31.36 -14.53
CA ARG A 399 -10.95 -30.56 -13.47
C ARG A 399 -11.90 -29.56 -14.11
N PHE A 400 -13.08 -29.41 -13.55
CA PHE A 400 -14.09 -28.50 -14.08
C PHE A 400 -14.80 -27.71 -12.98
N ARG A 401 -15.52 -26.68 -13.39
CA ARG A 401 -16.40 -25.88 -12.57
C ARG A 401 -17.57 -25.36 -13.40
N ASN A 402 -18.76 -25.39 -12.83
CA ASN A 402 -20.03 -24.89 -13.38
C ASN A 402 -20.46 -25.49 -14.74
N GLY A 403 -19.74 -26.42 -15.32
CA GLY A 403 -20.13 -27.09 -16.54
C GLY A 403 -21.09 -28.25 -16.25
N ALA A 404 -22.16 -28.38 -17.03
CA ALA A 404 -23.08 -29.50 -16.95
C ALA A 404 -22.63 -30.70 -17.81
N ALA A 405 -21.89 -30.44 -18.87
CA ALA A 405 -21.32 -31.45 -19.76
C ALA A 405 -20.04 -30.95 -20.41
N VAL A 406 -19.19 -31.88 -20.83
CA VAL A 406 -17.97 -31.59 -21.59
C VAL A 406 -17.89 -32.53 -22.78
N GLU A 407 -17.54 -31.99 -23.93
CA GLU A 407 -17.23 -32.76 -25.14
C GLU A 407 -15.71 -32.82 -25.34
N PHE A 408 -15.21 -34.04 -25.49
CA PHE A 408 -13.79 -34.30 -25.76
C PHE A 408 -13.60 -34.74 -27.19
N THR A 409 -12.57 -34.22 -27.82
CA THR A 409 -12.13 -34.64 -29.13
C THR A 409 -10.63 -34.92 -29.09
N ALA A 410 -10.25 -36.12 -29.46
CA ALA A 410 -8.85 -36.53 -29.51
C ALA A 410 -8.36 -36.56 -30.94
N HIS A 411 -7.25 -35.93 -31.18
CA HIS A 411 -6.56 -35.90 -32.48
C HIS A 411 -5.19 -36.53 -32.38
N ARG A 412 -4.78 -37.23 -33.43
CA ARG A 412 -3.39 -37.65 -33.60
C ARG A 412 -2.57 -36.43 -33.95
N VAL A 413 -1.42 -36.24 -33.33
CA VAL A 413 -0.46 -35.22 -33.74
C VAL A 413 0.37 -35.76 -34.92
N ASP A 414 0.44 -35.03 -36.02
CA ASP A 414 1.24 -35.37 -37.19
C ASP A 414 2.72 -35.04 -36.93
N MET A 415 3.41 -35.97 -36.29
CA MET A 415 4.82 -35.82 -35.94
C MET A 415 5.71 -35.77 -37.14
N ASP A 416 5.35 -36.44 -38.24
CA ASP A 416 6.13 -36.43 -39.48
C ASP A 416 6.18 -35.01 -40.07
N LYS A 417 5.04 -34.35 -40.06
CA LYS A 417 4.94 -32.94 -40.46
C LYS A 417 5.68 -31.99 -39.51
N VAL A 418 5.62 -32.23 -38.23
CA VAL A 418 6.39 -31.46 -37.23
C VAL A 418 7.88 -31.58 -37.50
N PHE A 419 8.37 -32.81 -37.71
CA PHE A 419 9.79 -33.04 -38.01
C PHE A 419 10.23 -32.49 -39.36
N ALA A 420 9.36 -32.58 -40.38
CA ALA A 420 9.63 -32.00 -41.70
C ALA A 420 9.79 -30.46 -41.61
N ASP A 421 8.87 -29.79 -40.92
CA ASP A 421 8.91 -28.34 -40.71
C ASP A 421 10.17 -27.90 -39.91
N ILE A 422 10.53 -28.65 -38.86
CA ILE A 422 11.73 -28.39 -38.06
C ILE A 422 12.97 -28.57 -38.95
N ARG A 423 13.05 -29.64 -39.76
CA ARG A 423 14.16 -29.89 -40.65
C ARG A 423 14.32 -28.74 -41.65
N THR A 424 13.24 -28.39 -42.34
CA THR A 424 13.22 -27.30 -43.32
C THR A 424 13.69 -25.98 -42.69
N TYR A 425 13.24 -25.70 -41.45
CA TYR A 425 13.68 -24.52 -40.74
C TYR A 425 15.17 -24.53 -40.41
N VAL A 426 15.69 -25.64 -39.90
CA VAL A 426 17.13 -25.77 -39.60
C VAL A 426 18.00 -25.73 -40.88
N GLU A 427 17.56 -26.37 -41.96
CA GLU A 427 18.24 -26.36 -43.27
C GLU A 427 18.27 -24.97 -43.90
N SER A 428 17.33 -24.09 -43.57
CA SER A 428 17.33 -22.68 -44.01
C SER A 428 18.48 -21.85 -43.41
N ARG A 429 19.23 -22.41 -42.46
CA ARG A 429 20.39 -21.79 -41.78
C ARG A 429 20.11 -20.36 -41.32
N PRO A 430 19.11 -20.14 -40.40
CA PRO A 430 18.81 -18.83 -39.90
C PRO A 430 20.02 -18.28 -39.13
N ASP A 431 20.27 -16.97 -39.22
CA ASP A 431 21.36 -16.29 -38.47
C ASP A 431 21.29 -16.51 -36.98
N ARG A 432 20.06 -16.65 -36.46
CA ARG A 432 19.77 -16.99 -35.06
C ARG A 432 18.68 -18.05 -35.01
N LEU A 433 18.95 -19.15 -34.30
CA LEU A 433 17.97 -20.21 -34.10
C LEU A 433 16.83 -19.75 -33.21
N ASP A 434 15.60 -19.83 -33.71
CA ASP A 434 14.39 -19.63 -32.92
C ASP A 434 14.00 -20.96 -32.26
N TRP A 435 14.32 -21.07 -30.97
CA TRP A 435 14.07 -22.26 -30.18
C TRP A 435 12.57 -22.58 -30.04
N SER A 436 11.67 -21.62 -30.14
CA SER A 436 10.23 -21.87 -30.10
C SER A 436 9.78 -22.76 -31.30
N ARG A 437 10.43 -22.68 -32.44
CA ARG A 437 10.12 -23.45 -33.63
C ARG A 437 10.65 -24.87 -33.59
N VAL A 438 11.73 -25.13 -32.85
CA VAL A 438 12.38 -26.46 -32.79
C VAL A 438 12.08 -27.23 -31.51
N ASN A 439 11.55 -26.57 -30.47
CA ASN A 439 11.26 -27.18 -29.17
C ASN A 439 9.99 -28.04 -29.22
N ILE A 440 10.17 -29.34 -29.34
CA ILE A 440 9.06 -30.31 -29.36
C ILE A 440 8.30 -30.37 -28.03
N ARG A 441 8.97 -30.06 -26.90
CA ARG A 441 8.32 -30.06 -25.59
C ARG A 441 7.22 -28.99 -25.47
N GLN A 442 7.31 -27.94 -26.25
CA GLN A 442 6.30 -26.86 -26.32
C GLN A 442 5.24 -27.10 -27.38
N LEU A 443 5.23 -28.24 -28.06
CA LEU A 443 4.27 -28.53 -29.14
C LEU A 443 2.81 -28.41 -28.64
N GLY A 444 2.49 -28.89 -27.45
CA GLY A 444 1.17 -28.74 -26.85
C GLY A 444 0.74 -27.27 -26.70
N HIS A 445 1.63 -26.41 -26.22
CA HIS A 445 1.39 -24.97 -26.14
C HIS A 445 1.16 -24.36 -27.53
N ARG A 446 1.97 -24.73 -28.52
CA ARG A 446 1.85 -24.26 -29.90
C ARG A 446 0.52 -24.66 -30.54
N LEU A 447 0.05 -25.86 -30.26
CA LEU A 447 -1.24 -26.36 -30.79
C LEU A 447 -2.41 -25.58 -30.18
N VAL A 448 -2.39 -25.32 -28.86
CA VAL A 448 -3.52 -24.75 -28.10
C VAL A 448 -3.48 -23.21 -28.13
N TYR A 449 -2.36 -22.61 -27.75
CA TYR A 449 -2.27 -21.14 -27.56
C TYR A 449 -1.83 -20.40 -28.81
N GLU A 450 -0.99 -21.02 -29.65
CA GLU A 450 -0.56 -20.43 -30.92
C GLU A 450 -1.42 -20.90 -32.09
N ASN A 451 -2.44 -21.70 -31.83
CA ASN A 451 -3.41 -22.23 -32.80
C ASN A 451 -2.74 -22.85 -34.04
N GLN A 452 -1.61 -23.58 -33.86
CA GLN A 452 -0.89 -24.23 -34.96
C GLN A 452 -1.57 -25.53 -35.36
N THR A 453 -2.83 -25.43 -35.79
CA THR A 453 -3.70 -26.57 -36.15
C THR A 453 -3.17 -27.40 -37.32
N LYS A 454 -2.20 -26.92 -38.10
CA LYS A 454 -1.56 -27.64 -39.22
C LYS A 454 -0.91 -28.97 -38.78
N TYR A 455 -0.60 -29.14 -37.52
CA TYR A 455 -0.03 -30.36 -36.96
C TYR A 455 -1.07 -31.31 -36.36
N LEU A 456 -2.34 -30.90 -36.35
CA LEU A 456 -3.43 -31.81 -35.99
C LEU A 456 -3.70 -32.77 -37.15
N GLY A 457 -3.48 -34.05 -36.90
CA GLY A 457 -3.81 -35.14 -37.81
C GLY A 457 -5.29 -35.55 -37.67
N ARG A 458 -5.58 -36.79 -38.11
CA ARG A 458 -6.97 -37.31 -38.04
C ARG A 458 -7.50 -37.32 -36.63
N GLN A 459 -8.78 -37.03 -36.48
CA GLN A 459 -9.55 -37.29 -35.24
C GLN A 459 -9.57 -38.82 -35.00
N VAL A 460 -9.24 -39.21 -33.79
CA VAL A 460 -9.18 -40.64 -33.39
C VAL A 460 -10.27 -41.04 -32.43
N ALA A 461 -10.84 -40.11 -31.65
CA ALA A 461 -11.97 -40.33 -30.79
C ALA A 461 -12.74 -39.02 -30.56
N GLN A 462 -14.02 -39.17 -30.21
CA GLN A 462 -14.89 -38.12 -29.73
C GLN A 462 -15.89 -38.74 -28.75
N TRP A 463 -16.10 -38.08 -27.61
CA TRP A 463 -17.06 -38.52 -26.60
C TRP A 463 -17.50 -37.33 -25.75
N SER A 464 -18.63 -37.49 -25.09
CA SER A 464 -19.14 -36.51 -24.13
C SER A 464 -19.26 -37.13 -22.76
N LEU A 465 -19.06 -36.34 -21.73
CA LEU A 465 -19.34 -36.72 -20.34
C LEU A 465 -20.30 -35.68 -19.74
N GLU A 466 -21.32 -36.21 -19.05
CA GLU A 466 -22.10 -35.38 -18.12
C GLU A 466 -21.24 -35.16 -16.89
N LEU A 467 -21.25 -33.91 -16.39
CA LEU A 467 -20.43 -33.47 -15.26
C LEU A 467 -21.35 -33.32 -14.05
N GLU A 468 -21.06 -34.05 -13.00
CA GLU A 468 -21.73 -33.91 -11.70
C GLU A 468 -20.84 -32.99 -10.81
N PRO A 469 -21.42 -31.96 -10.14
CA PRO A 469 -20.68 -31.04 -9.28
C PRO A 469 -20.04 -31.69 -8.07
#